data_22b2bc271240cbdfa54676084e809d74
#
_entry.id   22b2bc271240cbdfa54676084e809d74
#
_cell.length_a   1.000
_cell.length_b   1.000
_cell.length_c   1.000
_cell.angle_alpha   90.00
_cell.angle_beta   90.00
_cell.angle_gamma   90.00
#
_symmetry.space_group_name_H-M   'P 1'
#
loop_
_entity.id
_entity.type
_entity.pdbx_description
1 polymer ?
#
loop_
_entity_poly.entity_id
_entity_poly.type
_entity_poly.pdbx_seq_one_letter_code
_entity_poly.pdbx_strand_id
1 'polypeptide(L)'
;MYTEVQRVKVIIEYVDWYRMQAPRLGGVKLHVLLTGELGHEFVGGRDSFIELLRRHHLMLPKKKARHTTDSNHVYFKYPNLTAGLMAQYPNHVWYADITYIWIEGDVLYLHLITDGYSHAVLGWCLSESLEAENTAKALEMAIRMAGGGNLCGTIHHSDRGVQYACQLYVSQLRENHIRISMTECYNPTDNAVAERMNGILKDEWIYHQAMFRNYEEAVFEIGAMIDFYNNVRPHMSIGNKKPMDVYQGERPGKNLWKKDR
;
A
#
# COMPACT_ATOMS: atom_id res chain seq x y z
N MET A 1 -13.07 -36.55 -10.52
CA MET A 1 -12.21 -36.33 -9.32
C MET A 1 -10.78 -36.09 -9.82
N TYR A 2 -10.13 -35.01 -9.42
CA TYR A 2 -8.73 -34.74 -9.83
C TYR A 2 -7.79 -35.72 -9.15
N THR A 3 -6.82 -36.23 -9.89
CA THR A 3 -5.67 -36.92 -9.28
C THR A 3 -4.80 -35.93 -8.50
N GLU A 4 -3.99 -36.41 -7.54
CA GLU A 4 -3.07 -35.52 -6.79
C GLU A 4 -2.14 -34.74 -7.72
N VAL A 5 -1.64 -35.38 -8.77
CA VAL A 5 -0.78 -34.72 -9.79
C VAL A 5 -1.53 -33.62 -10.54
N GLN A 6 -2.77 -33.86 -10.91
CA GLN A 6 -3.59 -32.85 -11.60
C GLN A 6 -3.92 -31.68 -10.67
N ARG A 7 -4.25 -31.97 -9.40
CA ARG A 7 -4.49 -30.96 -8.36
C ARG A 7 -3.27 -30.04 -8.18
N VAL A 8 -2.09 -30.63 -8.01
CA VAL A 8 -0.83 -29.86 -7.84
C VAL A 8 -0.56 -28.99 -9.08
N LYS A 9 -0.77 -29.51 -10.28
CA LYS A 9 -0.60 -28.74 -11.52
C LYS A 9 -1.50 -27.51 -11.55
N VAL A 10 -2.78 -27.64 -11.25
CA VAL A 10 -3.74 -26.52 -11.18
C VAL A 10 -3.29 -25.49 -10.13
N ILE A 11 -2.87 -25.93 -8.95
CA ILE A 11 -2.38 -25.01 -7.90
C ILE A 11 -1.17 -24.20 -8.41
N ILE A 12 -0.21 -24.84 -9.09
CA ILE A 12 0.97 -24.16 -9.63
C ILE A 12 0.57 -23.15 -10.70
N GLU A 13 -0.33 -23.50 -11.62
CA GLU A 13 -0.84 -22.58 -12.65
C GLU A 13 -1.47 -21.33 -12.04
N TYR A 14 -2.27 -21.46 -10.97
CA TYR A 14 -2.83 -20.33 -10.23
C TYR A 14 -1.74 -19.51 -9.50
N VAL A 15 -0.76 -20.16 -8.90
CA VAL A 15 0.38 -19.47 -8.26
C VAL A 15 1.13 -18.62 -9.29
N ASP A 16 1.41 -19.17 -10.48
CA ASP A 16 2.10 -18.48 -11.56
C ASP A 16 1.25 -17.32 -12.10
N TRP A 17 -0.06 -17.54 -12.29
CA TRP A 17 -0.99 -16.50 -12.72
C TRP A 17 -1.04 -15.30 -11.76
N TYR A 18 -1.13 -15.55 -10.45
CA TYR A 18 -1.07 -14.47 -9.46
C TYR A 18 0.30 -13.79 -9.43
N ARG A 19 1.39 -14.52 -9.63
CA ARG A 19 2.74 -13.96 -9.64
C ARG A 19 3.08 -13.21 -10.91
N MET A 20 2.41 -13.44 -12.03
CA MET A 20 2.50 -12.55 -13.18
C MET A 20 1.95 -11.16 -12.85
N GLN A 21 0.94 -11.05 -11.99
CA GLN A 21 0.35 -9.78 -11.57
C GLN A 21 1.06 -9.16 -10.35
N ALA A 22 1.62 -9.97 -9.48
CA ALA A 22 2.32 -9.56 -8.26
C ALA A 22 3.53 -10.48 -8.00
N PRO A 23 4.70 -10.22 -8.62
CA PRO A 23 5.84 -11.15 -8.71
C PRO A 23 6.33 -11.71 -7.37
N ARG A 24 6.17 -10.94 -6.29
CA ARG A 24 6.60 -11.35 -4.94
C ARG A 24 5.42 -11.56 -3.97
N LEU A 25 4.27 -11.95 -4.48
CA LEU A 25 3.14 -12.33 -3.62
C LEU A 25 3.49 -13.57 -2.80
N GLY A 26 3.54 -13.41 -1.47
CA GLY A 26 4.00 -14.43 -0.53
C GLY A 26 3.01 -15.59 -0.37
N GLY A 27 3.53 -16.78 -0.01
CA GLY A 27 2.75 -18.03 0.08
C GLY A 27 1.50 -17.95 0.94
N VAL A 28 1.51 -17.21 2.06
CA VAL A 28 0.31 -17.05 2.92
C VAL A 28 -0.83 -16.33 2.18
N LYS A 29 -0.50 -15.29 1.41
CA LYS A 29 -1.49 -14.55 0.62
C LYS A 29 -2.01 -15.38 -0.56
N LEU A 30 -1.11 -16.11 -1.24
CA LEU A 30 -1.49 -17.07 -2.27
C LEU A 30 -2.45 -18.13 -1.72
N HIS A 31 -2.19 -18.69 -0.53
CA HIS A 31 -3.09 -19.64 0.10
C HIS A 31 -4.49 -19.06 0.31
N VAL A 32 -4.58 -17.80 0.80
CA VAL A 32 -5.88 -17.13 1.00
C VAL A 32 -6.62 -16.96 -0.33
N LEU A 33 -5.94 -16.50 -1.37
CA LEU A 33 -6.52 -16.28 -2.70
C LEU A 33 -6.98 -17.59 -3.33
N LEU A 34 -6.11 -18.61 -3.37
CA LEU A 34 -6.45 -19.88 -3.97
C LEU A 34 -7.57 -20.61 -3.20
N THR A 35 -7.58 -20.50 -1.87
CA THR A 35 -8.66 -21.08 -1.05
C THR A 35 -9.99 -20.40 -1.35
N GLY A 36 -10.00 -19.10 -1.59
CA GLY A 36 -11.20 -18.36 -2.00
C GLY A 36 -11.75 -18.80 -3.36
N GLU A 37 -10.87 -19.12 -4.30
CA GLU A 37 -11.27 -19.50 -5.67
C GLU A 37 -11.55 -21.01 -5.85
N LEU A 38 -10.67 -21.84 -5.30
CA LEU A 38 -10.69 -23.28 -5.54
C LEU A 38 -11.33 -24.08 -4.38
N GLY A 39 -11.56 -23.43 -3.24
CA GLY A 39 -12.06 -24.05 -2.03
C GLY A 39 -10.97 -24.71 -1.17
N HIS A 40 -11.21 -24.76 0.14
CA HIS A 40 -10.27 -25.30 1.13
C HIS A 40 -9.94 -26.79 0.91
N GLU A 41 -10.91 -27.58 0.48
CA GLU A 41 -10.71 -29.02 0.21
C GLU A 41 -9.72 -29.24 -0.94
N PHE A 42 -9.75 -28.35 -1.95
CA PHE A 42 -8.85 -28.45 -3.10
C PHE A 42 -7.43 -27.95 -2.77
N VAL A 43 -7.31 -26.83 -2.08
CA VAL A 43 -6.00 -26.20 -1.78
C VAL A 43 -5.33 -26.88 -0.59
N GLY A 44 -6.10 -27.31 0.39
CA GLY A 44 -5.61 -27.87 1.65
C GLY A 44 -5.25 -26.80 2.69
N GLY A 45 -4.74 -27.25 3.83
CA GLY A 45 -4.33 -26.35 4.91
C GLY A 45 -3.10 -25.51 4.55
N ARG A 46 -2.99 -24.35 5.22
CA ARG A 46 -1.89 -23.37 4.98
C ARG A 46 -0.50 -24.01 5.01
N ASP A 47 -0.21 -24.84 6.01
CA ASP A 47 1.14 -25.38 6.18
C ASP A 47 1.45 -26.45 5.13
N SER A 48 0.46 -27.24 4.72
CA SER A 48 0.53 -28.18 3.60
C SER A 48 0.78 -27.44 2.26
N PHE A 49 0.10 -26.32 2.05
CA PHE A 49 0.29 -25.49 0.87
C PHE A 49 1.70 -24.86 0.83
N ILE A 50 2.20 -24.34 1.95
CA ILE A 50 3.57 -23.81 2.04
C ILE A 50 4.60 -24.91 1.77
N GLU A 51 4.38 -26.13 2.24
CA GLU A 51 5.26 -27.26 1.94
C GLU A 51 5.21 -27.64 0.45
N LEU A 52 4.04 -27.59 -0.18
CA LEU A 52 3.91 -27.75 -1.64
C LEU A 52 4.73 -26.71 -2.39
N LEU A 53 4.63 -25.43 -2.03
CA LEU A 53 5.46 -24.37 -2.64
C LEU A 53 6.96 -24.62 -2.45
N ARG A 54 7.37 -25.15 -1.29
CA ARG A 54 8.78 -25.48 -1.01
C ARG A 54 9.28 -26.62 -1.90
N ARG A 55 8.52 -27.69 -2.03
CA ARG A 55 8.86 -28.85 -2.87
C ARG A 55 8.98 -28.50 -4.35
N HIS A 56 8.20 -27.54 -4.81
CA HIS A 56 8.25 -27.06 -6.20
C HIS A 56 9.14 -25.84 -6.41
N HIS A 57 10.02 -25.50 -5.45
CA HIS A 57 10.96 -24.37 -5.52
C HIS A 57 10.29 -23.01 -5.74
N LEU A 58 9.04 -22.87 -5.32
CA LEU A 58 8.22 -21.66 -5.45
C LEU A 58 8.27 -20.74 -4.22
N MET A 59 9.19 -20.98 -3.28
CA MET A 59 9.38 -20.11 -2.11
C MET A 59 10.20 -18.88 -2.49
N LEU A 60 9.78 -17.71 -1.96
CA LEU A 60 10.47 -16.45 -2.19
C LEU A 60 11.64 -16.25 -1.21
N PRO A 61 12.82 -15.76 -1.65
CA PRO A 61 13.94 -15.47 -0.77
C PRO A 61 13.65 -14.31 0.20
N LYS A 62 14.31 -14.32 1.39
CA LYS A 62 14.20 -13.27 2.44
C LYS A 62 14.98 -12.01 2.05
N LYS A 63 14.50 -10.83 2.49
CA LYS A 63 15.07 -9.49 2.16
C LYS A 63 15.97 -8.89 3.24
N LYS A 64 16.79 -7.87 2.81
CA LYS A 64 17.61 -6.98 3.66
C LYS A 64 17.10 -5.53 3.53
N ALA A 65 17.13 -4.72 4.62
CA ALA A 65 16.56 -3.36 4.72
C ALA A 65 17.53 -2.22 4.36
N ARG A 66 17.02 -1.03 3.93
CA ARG A 66 17.78 0.23 3.66
C ARG A 66 16.92 1.48 3.97
N HIS A 67 17.56 2.65 4.32
CA HIS A 67 16.91 3.91 4.75
C HIS A 67 17.50 5.17 4.09
N THR A 68 16.66 6.27 3.84
CA THR A 68 17.08 7.69 3.62
C THR A 68 15.90 8.69 3.59
N THR A 69 16.01 9.93 4.25
CA THR A 69 15.16 11.13 4.02
C THR A 69 15.77 12.42 4.63
N ASP A 70 15.51 13.64 4.06
CA ASP A 70 15.92 14.97 4.52
C ASP A 70 14.73 15.93 4.66
N SER A 71 14.68 16.81 5.74
CA SER A 71 13.51 17.63 6.08
C SER A 71 13.80 18.99 6.72
N ASN A 72 14.65 19.83 6.11
CA ASN A 72 15.05 21.13 6.68
C ASN A 72 14.51 22.33 5.84
N HIS A 73 13.31 22.87 6.19
CA HIS A 73 12.69 24.02 5.52
C HIS A 73 11.99 25.01 6.47
N VAL A 74 11.62 26.22 5.97
CA VAL A 74 11.14 27.40 6.72
C VAL A 74 9.63 27.39 6.99
N TYR A 75 8.84 26.48 6.41
CA TYR A 75 7.38 26.45 6.54
C TYR A 75 6.91 26.03 7.94
N PHE A 76 5.66 26.42 8.28
CA PHE A 76 5.02 26.08 9.55
C PHE A 76 4.90 24.56 9.72
N LYS A 77 5.32 24.07 10.89
CA LYS A 77 5.28 22.65 11.24
C LYS A 77 4.04 22.39 12.11
N TYR A 78 3.12 21.57 11.60
CA TYR A 78 1.92 21.17 12.34
C TYR A 78 2.24 20.11 13.40
N PRO A 79 1.45 20.08 14.52
CA PRO A 79 1.67 19.09 15.58
C PRO A 79 1.34 17.67 15.11
N ASN A 80 1.93 16.67 15.76
CA ASN A 80 1.59 15.27 15.53
C ASN A 80 0.25 14.94 16.25
N LEU A 81 -0.81 14.76 15.48
CA LEU A 81 -2.14 14.37 15.97
C LEU A 81 -2.35 12.86 15.96
N THR A 82 -1.37 12.07 15.49
CA THR A 82 -1.50 10.62 15.34
C THR A 82 -0.71 9.83 16.37
N ALA A 83 0.05 10.50 17.25
CA ALA A 83 0.81 9.85 18.31
C ALA A 83 -0.12 9.02 19.23
N GLY A 84 0.06 7.71 19.25
CA GLY A 84 -0.78 6.78 20.02
C GLY A 84 -2.20 6.57 19.45
N LEU A 85 -2.57 7.22 18.35
CA LEU A 85 -3.88 7.08 17.74
C LEU A 85 -3.93 5.85 16.83
N MET A 86 -4.94 5.01 17.02
CA MET A 86 -5.29 3.96 16.06
C MET A 86 -6.50 4.42 15.24
N ALA A 87 -6.43 4.33 13.93
CA ALA A 87 -7.56 4.60 13.05
C ALA A 87 -8.72 3.64 13.40
N GLN A 88 -9.94 4.18 13.57
CA GLN A 88 -11.11 3.45 14.07
C GLN A 88 -12.14 3.15 12.97
N TYR A 89 -12.12 3.89 11.88
CA TYR A 89 -13.04 3.80 10.75
C TYR A 89 -12.38 4.36 9.48
N PRO A 90 -12.91 4.06 8.28
CA PRO A 90 -12.42 4.63 7.03
C PRO A 90 -12.41 6.17 7.07
N ASN A 91 -11.40 6.77 6.51
CA ASN A 91 -11.18 8.23 6.51
C ASN A 91 -10.93 8.86 7.90
N HIS A 92 -10.61 8.07 8.93
CA HIS A 92 -10.20 8.65 10.21
C HIS A 92 -8.81 9.27 10.14
N VAL A 93 -7.84 8.55 9.59
CA VAL A 93 -6.46 9.04 9.38
C VAL A 93 -5.99 8.66 7.99
N TRP A 94 -5.52 9.63 7.25
CA TRP A 94 -4.82 9.44 5.98
C TRP A 94 -3.32 9.64 6.18
N TYR A 95 -2.53 8.71 5.70
CA TYR A 95 -1.07 8.80 5.74
C TYR A 95 -0.55 9.09 4.33
N ALA A 96 0.21 10.19 4.19
CA ALA A 96 0.81 10.59 2.94
C ALA A 96 2.33 10.43 2.97
N ASP A 97 2.88 10.00 1.85
CA ASP A 97 4.32 9.89 1.65
C ASP A 97 4.67 9.96 0.15
N ILE A 98 5.91 10.33 -0.14
CA ILE A 98 6.45 10.37 -1.50
C ILE A 98 7.61 9.39 -1.58
N THR A 99 7.62 8.58 -2.63
CA THR A 99 8.70 7.63 -2.83
C THR A 99 9.27 7.70 -4.23
N TYR A 100 10.57 7.38 -4.37
CA TYR A 100 11.30 7.39 -5.64
C TYR A 100 11.10 6.10 -6.42
N ILE A 101 10.83 6.22 -7.71
CA ILE A 101 10.70 5.12 -8.66
C ILE A 101 11.73 5.33 -9.77
N TRP A 102 12.69 4.44 -9.87
CA TRP A 102 13.70 4.50 -10.92
C TRP A 102 13.15 3.94 -12.23
N ILE A 103 13.36 4.68 -13.31
CA ILE A 103 13.08 4.27 -14.69
C ILE A 103 14.39 4.28 -15.50
N GLU A 104 14.38 3.86 -16.74
CA GLU A 104 15.56 3.90 -17.61
C GLU A 104 16.02 5.35 -17.81
N GLY A 105 17.19 5.68 -17.25
CA GLY A 105 17.83 6.98 -17.40
C GLY A 105 17.32 8.10 -16.48
N ASP A 106 16.28 7.88 -15.65
CA ASP A 106 15.69 8.94 -14.81
C ASP A 106 15.07 8.41 -13.51
N VAL A 107 14.49 9.31 -12.71
CA VAL A 107 13.76 9.01 -11.48
C VAL A 107 12.40 9.71 -11.48
N LEU A 108 11.37 8.97 -11.11
CA LEU A 108 10.01 9.48 -10.91
C LEU A 108 9.67 9.53 -9.42
N TYR A 109 8.66 10.31 -9.09
CA TYR A 109 8.17 10.53 -7.73
C TYR A 109 6.74 10.02 -7.63
N LEU A 110 6.53 9.00 -6.82
CA LEU A 110 5.20 8.46 -6.53
C LEU A 110 4.67 9.05 -5.23
N HIS A 111 3.67 9.90 -5.34
CA HIS A 111 2.93 10.50 -4.24
C HIS A 111 1.77 9.57 -3.89
N LEU A 112 1.65 9.18 -2.62
CA LEU A 112 0.64 8.23 -2.14
C LEU A 112 -0.13 8.78 -0.95
N ILE A 113 -1.44 8.52 -0.91
CA ILE A 113 -2.29 8.73 0.27
C ILE A 113 -2.98 7.41 0.60
N THR A 114 -2.74 6.92 1.82
CA THR A 114 -3.22 5.62 2.31
C THR A 114 -4.14 5.81 3.50
N ASP A 115 -5.30 5.18 3.50
CA ASP A 115 -6.20 5.15 4.65
C ASP A 115 -5.61 4.29 5.78
N GLY A 116 -5.56 4.85 6.98
CA GLY A 116 -4.94 4.21 8.15
C GLY A 116 -5.75 3.04 8.71
N TYR A 117 -7.06 2.99 8.46
CA TYR A 117 -7.93 1.93 8.94
C TYR A 117 -7.95 0.71 8.02
N SER A 118 -8.23 0.93 6.75
CA SER A 118 -8.36 -0.12 5.74
C SER A 118 -7.04 -0.49 5.07
N HIS A 119 -6.04 0.39 5.14
CA HIS A 119 -4.81 0.38 4.37
C HIS A 119 -5.02 0.53 2.84
N ALA A 120 -6.20 0.95 2.39
CA ALA A 120 -6.44 1.25 0.98
C ALA A 120 -5.65 2.48 0.52
N VAL A 121 -5.09 2.43 -0.68
CA VAL A 121 -4.55 3.61 -1.36
C VAL A 121 -5.73 4.38 -1.92
N LEU A 122 -5.98 5.59 -1.39
CA LEU A 122 -7.11 6.43 -1.77
C LEU A 122 -6.75 7.39 -2.91
N GLY A 123 -5.50 7.81 -2.97
CA GLY A 123 -5.03 8.70 -4.01
C GLY A 123 -3.55 8.49 -4.29
N TRP A 124 -3.20 8.68 -5.56
CA TRP A 124 -1.81 8.61 -6.00
C TRP A 124 -1.56 9.50 -7.22
N CYS A 125 -0.32 9.90 -7.38
CA CYS A 125 0.17 10.60 -8.56
C CYS A 125 1.62 10.19 -8.80
N LEU A 126 1.94 9.77 -10.01
CA LEU A 126 3.32 9.61 -10.46
C LEU A 126 3.72 10.88 -11.20
N SER A 127 4.94 11.38 -10.98
CA SER A 127 5.40 12.63 -11.58
C SER A 127 6.90 12.63 -11.81
N GLU A 128 7.36 13.50 -12.72
CA GLU A 128 8.77 13.74 -13.03
C GLU A 128 9.41 14.78 -12.09
N SER A 129 8.61 15.43 -11.23
CA SER A 129 9.09 16.45 -10.30
C SER A 129 8.44 16.33 -8.92
N LEU A 130 9.11 16.88 -7.89
CA LEU A 130 8.60 16.99 -6.51
C LEU A 130 7.72 18.22 -6.28
N GLU A 131 7.19 18.84 -7.33
CA GLU A 131 6.30 20.00 -7.21
C GLU A 131 5.03 19.67 -6.43
N ALA A 132 4.57 20.65 -5.64
CA ALA A 132 3.44 20.48 -4.73
C ALA A 132 2.12 20.21 -5.48
N GLU A 133 2.00 20.63 -6.72
CA GLU A 133 0.89 20.38 -7.62
C GLU A 133 0.66 18.88 -7.84
N ASN A 134 1.74 18.11 -7.90
CA ASN A 134 1.66 16.66 -8.07
C ASN A 134 1.17 15.97 -6.79
N THR A 135 1.63 16.44 -5.63
CA THR A 135 1.12 15.99 -4.33
C THR A 135 -0.37 16.36 -4.17
N ALA A 136 -0.76 17.55 -4.63
CA ALA A 136 -2.14 18.01 -4.60
C ALA A 136 -3.08 17.15 -5.48
N LYS A 137 -2.61 16.66 -6.64
CA LYS A 137 -3.38 15.70 -7.48
C LYS A 137 -3.69 14.39 -6.73
N ALA A 138 -2.72 13.86 -6.00
CA ALA A 138 -2.95 12.67 -5.17
C ALA A 138 -3.99 12.95 -4.06
N LEU A 139 -3.94 14.13 -3.42
CA LEU A 139 -4.92 14.56 -2.43
C LEU A 139 -6.32 14.72 -3.03
N GLU A 140 -6.43 15.35 -4.20
CA GLU A 140 -7.70 15.50 -4.90
C GLU A 140 -8.34 14.14 -5.24
N MET A 141 -7.53 13.17 -5.66
CA MET A 141 -8.00 11.80 -5.91
C MET A 141 -8.53 11.15 -4.62
N ALA A 142 -7.83 11.29 -3.48
CA ALA A 142 -8.26 10.77 -2.19
C ALA A 142 -9.56 11.43 -1.71
N ILE A 143 -9.69 12.76 -1.86
CA ILE A 143 -10.93 13.50 -1.55
C ILE A 143 -12.10 13.00 -2.39
N ARG A 144 -11.92 12.79 -3.70
CA ARG A 144 -12.94 12.22 -4.58
C ARG A 144 -13.32 10.79 -4.19
N MET A 145 -12.34 9.96 -3.85
CA MET A 145 -12.57 8.58 -3.38
C MET A 145 -13.41 8.56 -2.09
N ALA A 146 -13.20 9.51 -1.21
CA ALA A 146 -13.98 9.67 0.03
C ALA A 146 -15.39 10.26 -0.18
N GLY A 147 -15.80 10.51 -1.42
CA GLY A 147 -17.11 11.09 -1.76
C GLY A 147 -17.14 12.61 -1.83
N GLY A 148 -16.00 13.27 -1.66
CA GLY A 148 -15.87 14.73 -1.64
C GLY A 148 -16.53 15.40 -0.44
N GLY A 149 -16.57 16.73 -0.45
CA GLY A 149 -17.33 17.52 0.52
C GLY A 149 -16.66 17.65 1.88
N ASN A 150 -17.47 17.58 2.95
CA ASN A 150 -16.98 17.80 4.30
C ASN A 150 -16.34 16.54 4.91
N LEU A 151 -15.01 16.52 4.96
CA LEU A 151 -14.20 15.48 5.61
C LEU A 151 -13.83 15.88 7.07
N CYS A 152 -14.74 16.55 7.76
CA CYS A 152 -14.55 16.93 9.15
C CYS A 152 -14.32 15.70 10.04
N GLY A 153 -13.22 15.72 10.78
CA GLY A 153 -12.77 14.57 11.57
C GLY A 153 -11.63 13.76 10.95
N THR A 154 -11.42 13.85 9.64
CA THR A 154 -10.26 13.26 8.97
C THR A 154 -8.98 13.98 9.41
N ILE A 155 -7.95 13.21 9.71
CA ILE A 155 -6.59 13.69 10.00
C ILE A 155 -5.72 13.27 8.81
N HIS A 156 -5.10 14.24 8.14
CA HIS A 156 -4.07 13.98 7.15
C HIS A 156 -2.69 14.08 7.83
N HIS A 157 -1.95 13.00 7.83
CA HIS A 157 -0.63 12.90 8.45
C HIS A 157 0.45 12.66 7.38
N SER A 158 1.52 13.45 7.44
CA SER A 158 2.68 13.35 6.55
C SER A 158 3.99 13.57 7.30
N ASP A 159 5.10 13.38 6.63
CA ASP A 159 6.37 13.94 7.08
C ASP A 159 6.35 15.49 6.96
N ARG A 160 7.49 16.14 7.29
CA ARG A 160 7.66 17.58 7.19
C ARG A 160 8.13 18.04 5.81
N GLY A 161 7.84 17.31 4.75
CA GLY A 161 8.20 17.70 3.39
C GLY A 161 7.56 19.03 2.99
N VAL A 162 8.31 19.86 2.24
CA VAL A 162 7.87 21.16 1.76
C VAL A 162 6.55 21.09 0.98
N GLN A 163 6.32 20.01 0.26
CA GLN A 163 5.13 19.74 -0.54
C GLN A 163 3.85 19.72 0.31
N TYR A 164 3.93 19.19 1.54
CA TYR A 164 2.81 19.11 2.47
C TYR A 164 2.58 20.40 3.27
N ALA A 165 3.61 21.25 3.38
CA ALA A 165 3.56 22.50 4.14
C ALA A 165 3.23 23.74 3.30
N CYS A 166 3.24 23.63 1.97
CA CYS A 166 2.99 24.75 1.06
C CYS A 166 1.52 25.20 1.08
N GLN A 167 1.29 26.47 0.71
CA GLN A 167 -0.03 27.09 0.73
C GLN A 167 -1.05 26.34 -0.12
N LEU A 168 -0.67 25.87 -1.31
CA LEU A 168 -1.54 25.12 -2.22
C LEU A 168 -2.14 23.89 -1.53
N TYR A 169 -1.28 23.05 -0.97
CA TYR A 169 -1.69 21.79 -0.33
C TYR A 169 -2.49 22.03 0.96
N VAL A 170 -2.02 22.95 1.79
CA VAL A 170 -2.67 23.31 3.06
C VAL A 170 -4.07 23.91 2.81
N SER A 171 -4.25 24.75 1.77
CA SER A 171 -5.55 25.30 1.42
C SER A 171 -6.54 24.21 1.05
N GLN A 172 -6.12 23.25 0.21
CA GLN A 172 -6.97 22.12 -0.20
C GLN A 172 -7.41 21.25 1.00
N LEU A 173 -6.52 20.98 1.97
CA LEU A 173 -6.89 20.29 3.21
C LEU A 173 -7.92 21.09 4.02
N ARG A 174 -7.73 22.39 4.19
CA ARG A 174 -8.62 23.28 4.96
C ARG A 174 -10.00 23.42 4.31
N GLU A 175 -10.06 23.59 3.00
CA GLU A 175 -11.31 23.70 2.23
C GLU A 175 -12.18 22.44 2.38
N ASN A 176 -11.55 21.27 2.58
CA ASN A 176 -12.23 20.01 2.83
C ASN A 176 -12.37 19.67 4.34
N HIS A 177 -12.06 20.63 5.22
CA HIS A 177 -12.14 20.47 6.68
C HIS A 177 -11.26 19.35 7.25
N ILE A 178 -10.19 18.99 6.57
CA ILE A 178 -9.23 17.96 6.97
C ILE A 178 -8.23 18.57 7.95
N ARG A 179 -8.01 17.91 9.09
CA ARG A 179 -7.02 18.32 10.08
C ARG A 179 -5.62 17.94 9.61
N ILE A 180 -4.66 18.84 9.81
CA ILE A 180 -3.27 18.67 9.37
C ILE A 180 -2.43 18.16 10.53
N SER A 181 -1.66 17.12 10.28
CA SER A 181 -0.73 16.49 11.21
C SER A 181 0.60 16.21 10.53
N MET A 182 1.71 16.41 11.23
CA MET A 182 3.04 16.12 10.72
C MET A 182 3.86 15.37 11.77
N THR A 183 4.83 14.56 11.35
CA THR A 183 5.80 13.91 12.24
C THR A 183 6.52 14.94 13.10
N GLU A 184 6.77 14.67 14.37
CA GLU A 184 7.46 15.63 15.27
C GLU A 184 8.97 15.48 15.25
N CYS A 185 9.46 14.27 15.20
CA CYS A 185 10.88 13.92 15.20
C CYS A 185 11.16 12.86 14.14
N TYR A 186 12.43 12.58 13.87
CA TYR A 186 12.88 11.48 13.02
C TYR A 186 12.53 10.09 13.60
N ASN A 187 11.33 9.93 14.17
CA ASN A 187 10.89 8.65 14.67
C ASN A 187 10.28 7.83 13.52
N PRO A 188 10.91 6.73 13.10
CA PRO A 188 10.42 5.90 12.00
C PRO A 188 8.99 5.35 12.22
N THR A 189 8.50 5.38 13.46
CA THR A 189 7.15 4.88 13.77
C THR A 189 6.04 5.89 13.45
N ASP A 190 6.37 7.17 13.27
CA ASP A 190 5.37 8.23 13.13
C ASP A 190 4.63 8.16 11.79
N ASN A 191 5.28 7.67 10.71
CA ASN A 191 4.65 7.49 9.39
C ASN A 191 4.71 6.01 8.89
N ALA A 192 4.73 5.06 9.82
CA ALA A 192 4.92 3.64 9.53
C ALA A 192 3.89 3.04 8.55
N VAL A 193 2.68 3.58 8.47
CA VAL A 193 1.64 3.11 7.52
C VAL A 193 2.03 3.45 6.09
N ALA A 194 2.43 4.69 5.82
CA ALA A 194 2.86 5.13 4.50
C ALA A 194 4.19 4.47 4.07
N GLU A 195 5.17 4.41 4.97
CA GLU A 195 6.44 3.68 4.74
C GLU A 195 6.19 2.21 4.39
N ARG A 196 5.25 1.57 5.11
CA ARG A 196 4.86 0.19 4.84
C ARG A 196 4.21 0.03 3.48
N MET A 197 3.36 0.97 3.05
CA MET A 197 2.73 0.96 1.74
C MET A 197 3.78 1.08 0.63
N ASN A 198 4.68 2.04 0.72
CA ASN A 198 5.81 2.20 -0.18
C ASN A 198 6.67 0.93 -0.26
N GLY A 199 6.96 0.34 0.91
CA GLY A 199 7.69 -0.92 1.01
C GLY A 199 6.98 -2.07 0.30
N ILE A 200 5.65 -2.16 0.40
CA ILE A 200 4.87 -3.21 -0.28
C ILE A 200 4.95 -3.07 -1.80
N LEU A 201 4.71 -1.87 -2.36
CA LEU A 201 4.78 -1.64 -3.80
C LEU A 201 6.17 -1.93 -4.36
N LYS A 202 7.21 -1.42 -3.72
CA LYS A 202 8.60 -1.66 -4.13
C LYS A 202 8.98 -3.13 -4.01
N ASP A 203 8.58 -3.76 -2.91
CA ASP A 203 9.02 -5.09 -2.53
C ASP A 203 8.27 -6.22 -3.20
N GLU A 204 7.00 -6.04 -3.52
CA GLU A 204 6.20 -7.08 -4.15
C GLU A 204 6.18 -6.95 -5.69
N TRP A 205 6.46 -5.75 -6.23
CA TRP A 205 6.43 -5.47 -7.67
C TRP A 205 7.71 -4.84 -8.19
N ILE A 206 7.97 -3.56 -7.91
CA ILE A 206 8.90 -2.69 -8.65
C ILE A 206 10.33 -3.25 -8.69
N TYR A 207 10.85 -3.79 -7.59
CA TYR A 207 12.21 -4.34 -7.55
C TYR A 207 12.38 -5.72 -8.19
N HIS A 208 11.33 -6.30 -8.74
CA HIS A 208 11.30 -7.68 -9.25
C HIS A 208 10.82 -7.81 -10.68
N GLN A 209 10.66 -6.69 -11.35
CA GLN A 209 10.39 -6.61 -12.77
C GLN A 209 11.51 -5.84 -13.48
N ALA A 210 11.48 -5.81 -14.81
CA ALA A 210 12.34 -4.92 -15.58
C ALA A 210 12.08 -3.45 -15.18
N MET A 211 13.10 -2.61 -15.25
CA MET A 211 12.94 -1.18 -15.04
C MET A 211 11.98 -0.64 -16.11
N PHE A 212 11.10 0.29 -15.70
CA PHE A 212 10.19 0.94 -16.64
C PHE A 212 11.00 1.71 -17.69
N ARG A 213 10.60 1.64 -18.95
CA ARG A 213 11.29 2.29 -20.06
C ARG A 213 11.05 3.79 -20.13
N ASN A 214 9.85 4.22 -19.70
CA ASN A 214 9.41 5.61 -19.75
C ASN A 214 8.31 5.90 -18.72
N TYR A 215 7.90 7.17 -18.66
CA TYR A 215 6.87 7.66 -17.76
C TYR A 215 5.50 6.99 -17.99
N GLU A 216 5.07 6.85 -19.23
CA GLU A 216 3.76 6.31 -19.60
C GLU A 216 3.62 4.84 -19.18
N GLU A 217 4.65 4.05 -19.42
CA GLU A 217 4.71 2.65 -18.95
C GLU A 217 4.65 2.60 -17.42
N ALA A 218 5.44 3.44 -16.74
CA ALA A 218 5.44 3.50 -15.28
C ALA A 218 4.07 3.87 -14.69
N VAL A 219 3.37 4.85 -15.29
CA VAL A 219 2.01 5.25 -14.86
C VAL A 219 1.03 4.09 -15.02
N PHE A 220 1.06 3.41 -16.16
CA PHE A 220 0.16 2.29 -16.45
C PHE A 220 0.39 1.12 -15.48
N GLU A 221 1.64 0.70 -15.33
CA GLU A 221 2.00 -0.46 -14.49
C GLU A 221 1.77 -0.17 -12.99
N ILE A 222 2.15 1.03 -12.49
CA ILE A 222 1.91 1.41 -11.10
C ILE A 222 0.40 1.52 -10.83
N GLY A 223 -0.39 2.02 -11.77
CA GLY A 223 -1.84 2.03 -11.65
C GLY A 223 -2.42 0.62 -11.49
N ALA A 224 -1.97 -0.34 -12.31
CA ALA A 224 -2.36 -1.75 -12.21
C ALA A 224 -1.93 -2.40 -10.88
N MET A 225 -0.72 -2.08 -10.38
CA MET A 225 -0.23 -2.56 -9.08
C MET A 225 -1.08 -2.05 -7.92
N ILE A 226 -1.44 -0.77 -7.94
CA ILE A 226 -2.29 -0.15 -6.91
C ILE A 226 -3.70 -0.73 -6.96
N ASP A 227 -4.25 -0.94 -8.15
CA ASP A 227 -5.55 -1.59 -8.31
C ASP A 227 -5.55 -3.02 -7.76
N PHE A 228 -4.55 -3.82 -8.12
CA PHE A 228 -4.36 -5.17 -7.57
C PHE A 228 -4.18 -5.15 -6.05
N TYR A 229 -3.40 -4.20 -5.51
CA TYR A 229 -3.21 -4.03 -4.08
C TYR A 229 -4.53 -3.75 -3.36
N ASN A 230 -5.33 -2.83 -3.88
CA ASN A 230 -6.58 -2.42 -3.26
C ASN A 230 -7.67 -3.49 -3.35
N ASN A 231 -7.81 -4.13 -4.51
CA ASN A 231 -9.00 -4.92 -4.85
C ASN A 231 -8.79 -6.44 -4.85
N VAL A 232 -7.54 -6.90 -4.85
CA VAL A 232 -7.23 -8.34 -4.93
C VAL A 232 -6.35 -8.82 -3.79
N ARG A 233 -5.29 -8.07 -3.44
CA ARG A 233 -4.27 -8.52 -2.51
C ARG A 233 -4.77 -8.59 -1.06
N PRO A 234 -4.66 -9.76 -0.37
CA PRO A 234 -4.96 -9.85 1.05
C PRO A 234 -3.96 -9.06 1.91
N HIS A 235 -4.45 -8.34 2.92
CA HIS A 235 -3.61 -7.55 3.81
C HIS A 235 -3.64 -8.10 5.25
N MET A 236 -2.48 -8.54 5.75
CA MET A 236 -2.37 -9.25 7.04
C MET A 236 -2.79 -8.39 8.24
N SER A 237 -2.57 -7.08 8.22
CA SER A 237 -2.95 -6.18 9.33
C SER A 237 -4.46 -6.09 9.54
N ILE A 238 -5.25 -6.43 8.53
CA ILE A 238 -6.72 -6.43 8.56
C ILE A 238 -7.30 -7.84 8.40
N GLY A 239 -6.55 -8.86 8.81
CA GLY A 239 -7.01 -10.24 8.83
C GLY A 239 -7.13 -10.89 7.45
N ASN A 240 -6.21 -10.58 6.54
CA ASN A 240 -6.19 -11.03 5.14
C ASN A 240 -7.39 -10.60 4.29
N LYS A 241 -8.09 -9.55 4.69
CA LYS A 241 -9.11 -8.92 3.84
C LYS A 241 -8.44 -8.02 2.80
N LYS A 242 -9.20 -7.68 1.76
CA LYS A 242 -8.76 -6.71 0.75
C LYS A 242 -8.89 -5.29 1.31
N PRO A 243 -7.93 -4.41 1.07
CA PRO A 243 -8.00 -3.02 1.57
C PRO A 243 -9.29 -2.30 1.17
N MET A 244 -9.72 -2.43 -0.09
CA MET A 244 -10.91 -1.72 -0.58
C MET A 244 -12.21 -2.27 0.02
N ASP A 245 -12.34 -3.58 0.25
CA ASP A 245 -13.53 -4.15 0.91
C ASP A 245 -13.70 -3.58 2.33
N VAL A 246 -12.58 -3.46 3.07
CA VAL A 246 -12.59 -2.85 4.41
C VAL A 246 -12.88 -1.34 4.35
N TYR A 247 -12.35 -0.64 3.34
CA TYR A 247 -12.66 0.77 3.11
C TYR A 247 -14.15 1.00 2.84
N GLN A 248 -14.78 0.11 2.09
CA GLN A 248 -16.21 0.15 1.74
C GLN A 248 -17.15 -0.35 2.85
N GLY A 249 -16.62 -0.71 4.03
CA GLY A 249 -17.41 -0.99 5.22
C GLY A 249 -17.34 -2.43 5.72
N GLU A 250 -16.57 -3.32 5.10
CA GLU A 250 -16.32 -4.64 5.68
C GLU A 250 -15.48 -4.49 6.96
N ARG A 251 -15.84 -5.19 8.02
CA ARG A 251 -15.08 -5.11 9.28
C ARG A 251 -13.70 -5.76 9.10
N PRO A 252 -12.60 -5.11 9.52
CA PRO A 252 -11.28 -5.73 9.48
C PRO A 252 -11.24 -6.97 10.36
N GLY A 253 -10.48 -7.95 9.93
CA GLY A 253 -10.18 -9.12 10.73
C GLY A 253 -9.04 -8.85 11.74
N LYS A 254 -8.69 -9.87 12.55
CA LYS A 254 -7.59 -9.81 13.51
C LYS A 254 -6.26 -9.48 12.79
N ASN A 255 -5.48 -8.59 13.37
CA ASN A 255 -4.14 -8.26 12.87
C ASN A 255 -3.20 -9.48 13.04
N LEU A 256 -2.81 -10.09 11.94
CA LEU A 256 -1.98 -11.30 11.91
C LEU A 256 -0.46 -11.03 12.03
N TRP A 257 -0.04 -9.76 12.04
CA TRP A 257 1.34 -9.37 12.33
C TRP A 257 1.64 -9.33 13.83
N LYS A 258 0.64 -9.00 14.65
CA LYS A 258 0.80 -9.00 16.10
C LYS A 258 0.69 -10.45 16.58
N LYS A 259 1.82 -11.02 17.03
CA LYS A 259 1.77 -12.22 17.87
C LYS A 259 1.05 -11.83 19.16
N ASP A 260 0.06 -12.63 19.57
CA ASP A 260 -0.49 -12.51 20.92
C ASP A 260 0.70 -12.69 21.90
N ARG A 261 1.00 -11.64 22.66
CA ARG A 261 1.95 -11.68 23.77
C ARG A 261 1.24 -12.09 25.02
#